data_355ed153eda00eff835b593605e57d7b
#
_entry.id   355ed153eda00eff835b593605e57d7b
#
_cell.length_a   1.000
_cell.length_b   1.000
_cell.length_c   1.000
_cell.angle_alpha   90.00
_cell.angle_beta   90.00
_cell.angle_gamma   90.00
#
_symmetry.space_group_name_H-M   'P 1'
#
loop_
_entity.id
_entity.type
_entity.pdbx_description
1 polymer ?
#
loop_
_entity_poly.entity_id
_entity_poly.type
_entity_poly.pdbx_seq_one_letter_code
_entity_poly.pdbx_strand_id
1 'polypeptide(L)'
;MKSLAKNSIYNIIYQTISLVFPLITSVYISRILLEDGVGKVAYAQNVASYFLSFAALGFPAYGIREIAKVRDNQIEKNKAFTEMLAINAVSTTLSTATYLLLIVSVASFRNELALYICSGLLIFFNLINIDWLYQGEEEYRYITGRNLVIKILSIIAMILFVRSKSDYCLYALISSLGSAGNNLFNILHAHKYVKLDLKNLHLKKHIKPLLILTLAGFFG
;
A
#
# COMPACT_ATOMS: atom_id res chain seq x y z
N MET A 1 3.58 -1.57 29.09
CA MET A 1 2.73 -0.61 28.36
C MET A 1 3.64 0.34 27.60
N LYS A 2 3.63 0.30 26.28
CA LYS A 2 4.29 1.32 25.44
C LYS A 2 3.59 2.65 25.77
N SER A 3 4.35 3.72 26.02
CA SER A 3 3.76 5.02 26.37
C SER A 3 2.85 5.49 25.23
N LEU A 4 1.55 5.67 25.46
CA LEU A 4 0.56 6.19 24.51
C LEU A 4 1.04 7.48 23.84
N ALA A 5 1.64 8.41 24.64
CA ALA A 5 2.21 9.65 24.12
C ALA A 5 3.30 9.40 23.07
N LYS A 6 4.19 8.44 23.29
CA LYS A 6 5.27 8.11 22.36
C LYS A 6 4.73 7.52 21.05
N ASN A 7 3.74 6.65 21.12
CA ASN A 7 3.10 6.08 19.93
C ASN A 7 2.34 7.15 19.13
N SER A 8 1.67 8.09 19.81
CA SER A 8 0.99 9.21 19.17
C SER A 8 1.98 10.12 18.43
N ILE A 9 3.15 10.42 19.01
CA ILE A 9 4.19 11.22 18.35
C ILE A 9 4.69 10.50 17.07
N TYR A 10 4.99 9.21 17.13
CA TYR A 10 5.42 8.47 15.94
C TYR A 10 4.33 8.43 14.86
N ASN A 11 3.06 8.30 15.25
CA ASN A 11 1.96 8.34 14.29
C ASN A 11 1.83 9.70 13.61
N ILE A 12 1.96 10.80 14.37
CA ILE A 12 1.96 12.16 13.81
C ILE A 12 3.13 12.34 12.84
N ILE A 13 4.34 11.93 13.21
CA ILE A 13 5.51 11.98 12.33
C ILE A 13 5.26 11.17 11.05
N TYR A 14 4.72 9.96 11.17
CA TYR A 14 4.37 9.12 10.03
C TYR A 14 3.39 9.81 9.07
N GLN A 15 2.31 10.38 9.59
CA GLN A 15 1.32 11.10 8.78
C GLN A 15 1.92 12.36 8.14
N THR A 16 2.69 13.15 8.91
CA THR A 16 3.37 14.34 8.39
C THR A 16 4.31 14.01 7.23
N ILE A 17 5.15 12.98 7.38
CA ILE A 17 6.05 12.53 6.31
C ILE A 17 5.23 12.12 5.08
N SER A 18 4.10 11.45 5.28
CA SER A 18 3.24 10.98 4.19
C SER A 18 2.60 12.13 3.39
N LEU A 19 2.36 13.27 4.03
CA LEU A 19 1.83 14.49 3.38
C LEU A 19 2.94 15.34 2.76
N VAL A 20 4.07 15.51 3.45
CA VAL A 20 5.17 16.39 3.01
C VAL A 20 5.95 15.78 1.83
N PHE A 21 6.09 14.46 1.80
CA PHE A 21 6.83 13.77 0.73
C PHE A 21 6.33 14.10 -0.68
N PRO A 22 5.03 13.99 -1.01
CA PRO A 22 4.52 14.38 -2.34
C PRO A 22 4.73 15.85 -2.66
N LEU A 23 4.68 16.74 -1.67
CA LEU A 23 4.90 18.18 -1.88
C LEU A 23 6.34 18.48 -2.32
N ILE A 24 7.33 17.85 -1.68
CA ILE A 24 8.75 18.02 -2.05
C ILE A 24 9.00 17.47 -3.45
N THR A 25 8.51 16.26 -3.73
CA THR A 25 8.76 15.59 -5.01
C THR A 25 8.02 16.25 -6.16
N SER A 26 6.80 16.76 -5.95
CA SER A 26 6.00 17.40 -7.01
C SER A 26 6.67 18.64 -7.59
N VAL A 27 7.30 19.47 -6.74
CA VAL A 27 8.03 20.67 -7.22
C VAL A 27 9.20 20.33 -8.13
N TYR A 28 9.96 19.29 -7.79
CA TYR A 28 11.06 18.82 -8.63
C TYR A 28 10.56 18.20 -9.94
N ILE A 29 9.63 17.27 -9.83
CA ILE A 29 9.12 16.47 -10.95
C ILE A 29 8.37 17.33 -11.98
N SER A 30 7.56 18.30 -11.54
CA SER A 30 6.84 19.19 -12.46
C SER A 30 7.77 20.03 -13.35
N ARG A 31 8.97 20.37 -12.85
CA ARG A 31 9.98 21.10 -13.64
C ARG A 31 10.63 20.24 -14.71
N ILE A 32 10.76 18.93 -14.49
CA ILE A 32 11.44 17.99 -15.40
C ILE A 32 10.47 17.38 -16.39
N LEU A 33 9.38 16.79 -15.91
CA LEU A 33 8.43 16.06 -16.74
C LEU A 33 7.45 16.99 -17.45
N LEU A 34 7.32 18.24 -16.99
CA LEU A 34 6.32 19.23 -17.43
C LEU A 34 4.88 18.69 -17.26
N GLU A 35 3.90 19.46 -17.75
CA GLU A 35 2.49 19.15 -17.55
C GLU A 35 2.06 17.82 -18.18
N ASP A 36 2.53 17.52 -19.40
CA ASP A 36 2.18 16.27 -20.10
C ASP A 36 2.67 15.03 -19.36
N GLY A 37 3.94 14.98 -18.96
CA GLY A 37 4.49 13.82 -18.25
C GLY A 37 3.89 13.62 -16.87
N VAL A 38 3.69 14.70 -16.12
CA VAL A 38 3.02 14.66 -14.81
C VAL A 38 1.56 14.20 -14.96
N GLY A 39 0.84 14.74 -15.95
CA GLY A 39 -0.53 14.39 -16.25
C GLY A 39 -0.70 12.92 -16.61
N LYS A 40 0.16 12.37 -17.48
CA LYS A 40 0.16 10.94 -17.83
C LYS A 40 0.36 10.05 -16.62
N VAL A 41 1.34 10.34 -15.78
CA VAL A 41 1.61 9.55 -14.58
C VAL A 41 0.46 9.65 -13.58
N ALA A 42 -0.04 10.85 -13.32
CA ALA A 42 -1.17 11.06 -12.42
C ALA A 42 -2.42 10.29 -12.88
N TYR A 43 -2.72 10.32 -14.17
CA TYR A 43 -3.84 9.57 -14.74
C TYR A 43 -3.65 8.04 -14.56
N ALA A 44 -2.46 7.51 -14.90
CA ALA A 44 -2.18 6.07 -14.75
C ALA A 44 -2.24 5.61 -13.28
N GLN A 45 -1.70 6.43 -12.36
CA GLN A 45 -1.76 6.15 -10.92
C GLN A 45 -3.18 6.24 -10.37
N ASN A 46 -4.02 7.17 -10.86
CA ASN A 46 -5.43 7.25 -10.49
C ASN A 46 -6.19 6.01 -10.94
N VAL A 47 -5.97 5.54 -12.18
CA VAL A 47 -6.56 4.27 -12.63
C VAL A 47 -6.13 3.12 -11.74
N ALA A 48 -4.84 2.98 -11.44
CA ALA A 48 -4.34 1.94 -10.54
C ALA A 48 -4.92 2.05 -9.12
N SER A 49 -5.14 3.27 -8.60
CA SER A 49 -5.68 3.50 -7.25
C SER A 49 -7.12 3.03 -7.08
N TYR A 50 -7.96 3.11 -8.12
CA TYR A 50 -9.30 2.52 -8.07
C TYR A 50 -9.23 1.01 -7.86
N PHE A 51 -8.37 0.32 -8.61
CA PHE A 51 -8.18 -1.12 -8.45
C PHE A 51 -7.53 -1.47 -7.11
N LEU A 52 -6.61 -0.63 -6.63
CA LEU A 52 -6.03 -0.78 -5.30
C LEU A 52 -7.10 -0.67 -4.20
N SER A 53 -8.06 0.23 -4.33
CA SER A 53 -9.16 0.38 -3.38
C SER A 53 -10.03 -0.88 -3.31
N PHE A 54 -10.30 -1.53 -4.44
CA PHE A 54 -10.97 -2.83 -4.47
C PHE A 54 -10.09 -3.96 -3.90
N ALA A 55 -8.78 -3.95 -4.18
CA ALA A 55 -7.84 -4.92 -3.62
C ALA A 55 -7.77 -4.82 -2.09
N ALA A 56 -7.73 -3.62 -1.56
CA ALA A 56 -7.57 -3.36 -0.13
C ALA A 56 -8.82 -3.66 0.73
N LEU A 57 -10.04 -3.74 0.16
CA LEU A 57 -11.29 -4.20 0.83
C LEU A 57 -11.49 -3.70 2.27
N GLY A 58 -11.16 -2.44 2.59
CA GLY A 58 -11.29 -1.89 3.94
C GLY A 58 -10.34 -2.50 4.99
N PHE A 59 -9.36 -3.32 4.58
CA PHE A 59 -8.36 -3.90 5.48
C PHE A 59 -7.64 -2.89 6.37
N PRO A 60 -7.29 -1.66 5.92
CA PRO A 60 -6.61 -0.72 6.79
C PRO A 60 -7.33 -0.46 8.10
N ALA A 61 -8.66 -0.30 8.07
CA ALA A 61 -9.45 -0.07 9.28
C ALA A 61 -9.82 -1.38 10.01
N TYR A 62 -10.26 -2.39 9.27
CA TYR A 62 -10.71 -3.67 9.83
C TYR A 62 -9.57 -4.45 10.47
N GLY A 63 -8.44 -4.57 9.76
CA GLY A 63 -7.29 -5.35 10.20
C GLY A 63 -6.68 -4.81 11.49
N ILE A 64 -6.54 -3.48 11.62
CA ILE A 64 -6.06 -2.83 12.85
C ILE A 64 -6.93 -3.24 14.03
N ARG A 65 -8.25 -3.14 13.87
CA ARG A 65 -9.21 -3.45 14.93
C ARG A 65 -9.17 -4.93 15.32
N GLU A 66 -9.12 -5.83 14.35
CA GLU A 66 -9.11 -7.28 14.63
C GLU A 66 -7.81 -7.73 15.30
N ILE A 67 -6.66 -7.24 14.85
CA ILE A 67 -5.38 -7.53 15.51
C ILE A 67 -5.32 -6.95 16.92
N ALA A 68 -5.80 -5.72 17.12
CA ALA A 68 -5.83 -5.10 18.44
C ALA A 68 -6.68 -5.89 19.45
N LYS A 69 -7.79 -6.50 19.02
CA LYS A 69 -8.64 -7.35 19.88
C LYS A 69 -7.94 -8.62 20.36
N VAL A 70 -7.09 -9.21 19.51
CA VAL A 70 -6.45 -10.51 19.80
C VAL A 70 -4.96 -10.38 20.13
N ARG A 71 -4.48 -9.16 20.38
CA ARG A 71 -3.07 -8.84 20.58
C ARG A 71 -2.38 -9.71 21.62
N ASP A 72 -3.06 -9.94 22.74
CA ASP A 72 -2.50 -10.68 23.88
C ASP A 72 -2.66 -12.21 23.76
N ASN A 73 -3.41 -12.69 22.75
CA ASN A 73 -3.62 -14.11 22.49
C ASN A 73 -2.92 -14.53 21.18
N GLN A 74 -1.74 -15.16 21.31
CA GLN A 74 -0.93 -15.51 20.14
C GLN A 74 -1.61 -16.49 19.19
N ILE A 75 -2.44 -17.43 19.69
CA ILE A 75 -3.14 -18.42 18.85
C ILE A 75 -4.21 -17.72 18.01
N GLU A 76 -5.06 -16.94 18.64
CA GLU A 76 -6.10 -16.16 17.96
C GLU A 76 -5.52 -15.15 16.97
N LYS A 77 -4.40 -14.51 17.32
CA LYS A 77 -3.69 -13.56 16.47
C LYS A 77 -3.15 -14.23 15.21
N ASN A 78 -2.51 -15.38 15.33
CA ASN A 78 -2.00 -16.15 14.19
C ASN A 78 -3.14 -16.54 13.25
N LYS A 79 -4.26 -16.99 13.79
CA LYS A 79 -5.46 -17.36 13.04
C LYS A 79 -6.07 -16.15 12.33
N ALA A 80 -6.33 -15.07 13.05
CA ALA A 80 -6.88 -13.83 12.48
C ALA A 80 -5.97 -13.27 11.37
N PHE A 81 -4.65 -13.24 11.60
CA PHE A 81 -3.68 -12.83 10.60
C PHE A 81 -3.76 -13.68 9.33
N THR A 82 -3.78 -15.01 9.47
CA THR A 82 -3.82 -15.92 8.31
C THR A 82 -5.11 -15.80 7.54
N GLU A 83 -6.26 -15.70 8.24
CA GLU A 83 -7.56 -15.50 7.61
C GLU A 83 -7.63 -14.20 6.81
N MET A 84 -7.17 -13.09 7.38
CA MET A 84 -7.16 -11.80 6.70
C MET A 84 -6.18 -11.77 5.53
N LEU A 85 -4.98 -12.34 5.70
CA LEU A 85 -4.00 -12.44 4.62
C LEU A 85 -4.55 -13.25 3.42
N ALA A 86 -5.25 -14.35 3.69
CA ALA A 86 -5.88 -15.17 2.65
C ALA A 86 -6.94 -14.38 1.86
N ILE A 87 -7.81 -13.62 2.55
CA ILE A 87 -8.81 -12.78 1.87
C ILE A 87 -8.13 -11.67 1.07
N ASN A 88 -7.12 -11.01 1.64
CA ASN A 88 -6.34 -9.98 0.94
C ASN A 88 -5.66 -10.54 -0.32
N ALA A 89 -5.12 -11.76 -0.25
CA ALA A 89 -4.51 -12.42 -1.39
C ALA A 89 -5.52 -12.65 -2.52
N VAL A 90 -6.72 -13.13 -2.21
CA VAL A 90 -7.78 -13.35 -3.20
C VAL A 90 -8.24 -12.03 -3.83
N SER A 91 -8.59 -11.03 -3.01
CA SER A 91 -9.06 -9.72 -3.51
C SER A 91 -8.00 -9.03 -4.37
N THR A 92 -6.75 -9.03 -3.91
CA THR A 92 -5.64 -8.44 -4.66
C THR A 92 -5.37 -9.15 -5.98
N THR A 93 -5.39 -10.48 -5.98
CA THR A 93 -5.19 -11.26 -7.22
C THR A 93 -6.29 -10.98 -8.23
N LEU A 94 -7.56 -10.97 -7.81
CA LEU A 94 -8.69 -10.63 -8.67
C LEU A 94 -8.58 -9.20 -9.21
N SER A 95 -8.26 -8.24 -8.35
CA SER A 95 -8.10 -6.84 -8.76
C SER A 95 -6.94 -6.67 -9.73
N THR A 96 -5.78 -7.30 -9.47
CA THR A 96 -4.62 -7.27 -10.36
C THR A 96 -4.94 -7.90 -11.72
N ALA A 97 -5.60 -9.06 -11.74
CA ALA A 97 -6.00 -9.71 -12.99
C ALA A 97 -6.94 -8.83 -13.82
N THR A 98 -7.95 -8.22 -13.19
CA THR A 98 -8.88 -7.31 -13.86
C THR A 98 -8.18 -6.05 -14.37
N TYR A 99 -7.25 -5.49 -13.59
CA TYR A 99 -6.42 -4.36 -14.03
C TYR A 99 -5.57 -4.72 -15.24
N LEU A 100 -4.88 -5.85 -15.24
CA LEU A 100 -4.06 -6.31 -16.36
C LEU A 100 -4.90 -6.56 -17.62
N LEU A 101 -6.09 -7.15 -17.47
CA LEU A 101 -7.03 -7.31 -18.58
C LEU A 101 -7.43 -5.95 -19.16
N LEU A 102 -7.74 -4.96 -18.31
CA LEU A 102 -8.10 -3.61 -18.74
C LEU A 102 -6.99 -2.95 -19.56
N ILE A 103 -5.75 -2.93 -19.04
CA ILE A 103 -4.64 -2.21 -19.69
C ILE A 103 -4.20 -2.87 -21.02
N VAL A 104 -4.45 -4.17 -21.19
CA VAL A 104 -4.18 -4.87 -22.45
C VAL A 104 -5.34 -4.74 -23.44
N SER A 105 -6.60 -4.70 -22.97
CA SER A 105 -7.79 -4.66 -23.84
C SER A 105 -8.06 -3.27 -24.42
N VAL A 106 -7.79 -2.21 -23.68
CA VAL A 106 -8.07 -0.83 -24.10
C VAL A 106 -6.87 -0.26 -24.86
N ALA A 107 -7.09 0.15 -26.11
CA ALA A 107 -6.03 0.61 -27.00
C ALA A 107 -5.23 1.81 -26.44
N SER A 108 -5.90 2.76 -25.80
CA SER A 108 -5.25 3.95 -25.20
C SER A 108 -4.28 3.56 -24.07
N PHE A 109 -4.60 2.55 -23.27
CA PHE A 109 -3.73 2.05 -22.19
C PHE A 109 -2.59 1.20 -22.75
N ARG A 110 -2.86 0.42 -23.79
CA ARG A 110 -1.85 -0.40 -24.45
C ARG A 110 -0.74 0.41 -25.11
N ASN A 111 -1.02 1.62 -25.60
CA ASN A 111 -0.01 2.51 -26.17
C ASN A 111 1.00 3.01 -25.14
N GLU A 112 0.63 3.07 -23.87
CA GLU A 112 1.47 3.49 -22.73
C GLU A 112 1.63 2.33 -21.72
N LEU A 113 1.71 1.09 -22.22
CA LEU A 113 1.66 -0.13 -21.39
C LEU A 113 2.70 -0.13 -20.26
N ALA A 114 3.93 0.32 -20.55
CA ALA A 114 4.99 0.41 -19.55
C ALA A 114 4.61 1.30 -18.37
N LEU A 115 3.98 2.45 -18.63
CA LEU A 115 3.50 3.38 -17.62
C LEU A 115 2.44 2.74 -16.71
N TYR A 116 1.46 2.05 -17.32
CA TYR A 116 0.40 1.39 -16.55
C TYR A 116 0.92 0.18 -15.76
N ILE A 117 1.87 -0.59 -16.30
CA ILE A 117 2.53 -1.67 -15.53
C ILE A 117 3.27 -1.10 -14.33
N CYS A 118 4.06 -0.04 -14.49
CA CYS A 118 4.77 0.61 -13.38
C CYS A 118 3.80 1.14 -12.31
N SER A 119 2.70 1.76 -12.74
CA SER A 119 1.66 2.25 -11.81
C SER A 119 0.92 1.11 -11.12
N GLY A 120 0.66 0.00 -11.83
CA GLY A 120 -0.02 -1.20 -11.33
C GLY A 120 0.76 -1.97 -10.26
N LEU A 121 2.06 -1.71 -10.08
CA LEU A 121 2.84 -2.28 -8.98
C LEU A 121 2.24 -1.96 -7.61
N LEU A 122 1.54 -0.84 -7.46
CA LEU A 122 0.79 -0.51 -6.24
C LEU A 122 -0.22 -1.60 -5.87
N ILE A 123 -0.94 -2.12 -6.87
CA ILE A 123 -1.94 -3.17 -6.67
C ILE A 123 -1.22 -4.48 -6.34
N PHE A 124 -0.21 -4.84 -7.10
CA PHE A 124 0.55 -6.08 -6.90
C PHE A 124 1.16 -6.16 -5.49
N PHE A 125 1.81 -5.09 -5.02
CA PHE A 125 2.40 -5.05 -3.69
C PHE A 125 1.36 -5.05 -2.55
N ASN A 126 0.08 -4.78 -2.84
CA ASN A 126 -0.97 -4.94 -1.84
C ASN A 126 -1.16 -6.40 -1.40
N LEU A 127 -0.71 -7.38 -2.20
CA LEU A 127 -0.70 -8.80 -1.84
C LEU A 127 -0.01 -9.05 -0.49
N ILE A 128 1.07 -8.33 -0.26
CA ILE A 128 1.90 -8.42 0.94
C ILE A 128 1.75 -7.20 1.86
N ASN A 129 0.69 -6.42 1.68
CA ASN A 129 0.39 -5.28 2.54
C ASN A 129 -0.22 -5.76 3.85
N ILE A 130 0.57 -5.72 4.91
CA ILE A 130 0.20 -6.10 6.26
C ILE A 130 0.46 -4.97 7.27
N ASP A 131 0.40 -3.70 6.83
CA ASP A 131 0.58 -2.53 7.71
C ASP A 131 -0.40 -2.52 8.88
N TRP A 132 -1.61 -3.03 8.66
CA TRP A 132 -2.63 -3.21 9.70
C TRP A 132 -2.19 -4.11 10.86
N LEU A 133 -1.29 -5.09 10.63
CA LEU A 133 -0.69 -5.91 11.70
C LEU A 133 0.12 -5.03 12.65
N TYR A 134 1.04 -4.24 12.11
CA TYR A 134 1.94 -3.40 12.91
C TYR A 134 1.20 -2.27 13.61
N GLN A 135 0.18 -1.71 12.97
CA GLN A 135 -0.68 -0.69 13.58
C GLN A 135 -1.52 -1.30 14.72
N GLY A 136 -2.08 -2.49 14.54
CA GLY A 136 -2.77 -3.24 15.58
C GLY A 136 -1.87 -3.64 16.76
N GLU A 137 -0.58 -3.91 16.50
CA GLU A 137 0.46 -4.16 17.52
C GLU A 137 1.03 -2.85 18.13
N GLU A 138 0.58 -1.68 17.65
CA GLU A 138 1.10 -0.36 18.08
C GLU A 138 2.61 -0.18 17.81
N GLU A 139 3.15 -0.82 16.76
CA GLU A 139 4.55 -0.73 16.37
C GLU A 139 4.85 0.51 15.50
N TYR A 140 4.32 1.67 15.87
CA TYR A 140 4.47 2.91 15.11
C TYR A 140 5.92 3.35 14.91
N ARG A 141 6.82 3.02 15.86
CA ARG A 141 8.25 3.29 15.70
C ARG A 141 8.83 2.57 14.48
N TYR A 142 8.46 1.29 14.30
CA TYR A 142 8.90 0.50 13.15
C TYR A 142 8.34 1.05 11.85
N ILE A 143 7.03 1.30 11.81
CA ILE A 143 6.33 1.85 10.63
C ILE A 143 6.96 3.18 10.20
N THR A 144 7.15 4.11 11.15
CA THR A 144 7.69 5.46 10.87
C THR A 144 9.13 5.39 10.37
N GLY A 145 9.99 4.61 11.03
CA GLY A 145 11.40 4.48 10.65
C GLY A 145 11.57 3.88 9.25
N ARG A 146 10.87 2.81 8.97
CA ARG A 146 10.87 2.14 7.66
C ARG A 146 10.38 3.09 6.55
N ASN A 147 9.21 3.75 6.76
CA ASN A 147 8.64 4.66 5.78
C ASN A 147 9.57 5.83 5.48
N LEU A 148 10.22 6.38 6.51
CA LEU A 148 11.21 7.46 6.33
C LEU A 148 12.35 7.02 5.41
N VAL A 149 12.92 5.86 5.68
CA VAL A 149 14.02 5.30 4.86
C VAL A 149 13.60 5.12 3.40
N ILE A 150 12.47 4.46 3.16
CA ILE A 150 11.98 4.22 1.78
C ILE A 150 11.69 5.54 1.07
N LYS A 151 11.08 6.51 1.74
CA LYS A 151 10.78 7.82 1.14
C LYS A 151 12.04 8.61 0.81
N ILE A 152 13.05 8.62 1.68
CA ILE A 152 14.35 9.25 1.40
C ILE A 152 15.02 8.58 0.21
N LEU A 153 15.06 7.24 0.17
CA LEU A 153 15.63 6.51 -0.96
C LEU A 153 14.88 6.82 -2.27
N SER A 154 13.55 6.95 -2.22
CA SER A 154 12.74 7.32 -3.39
C SER A 154 13.03 8.74 -3.88
N ILE A 155 13.23 9.73 -2.98
CA ILE A 155 13.65 11.09 -3.37
C ILE A 155 15.01 11.04 -4.06
N ILE A 156 15.98 10.36 -3.45
CA ILE A 156 17.31 10.22 -4.01
C ILE A 156 17.25 9.58 -5.39
N ALA A 157 16.48 8.49 -5.54
CA ALA A 157 16.31 7.82 -6.81
C ALA A 157 15.64 8.73 -7.87
N MET A 158 14.62 9.51 -7.49
CA MET A 158 13.97 10.48 -8.38
C MET A 158 14.96 11.52 -8.88
N ILE A 159 15.77 12.10 -7.98
CA ILE A 159 16.77 13.13 -8.34
C ILE A 159 17.88 12.54 -9.22
N LEU A 160 18.31 11.33 -8.96
CA LEU A 160 19.39 10.69 -9.71
C LEU A 160 18.97 10.21 -11.11
N PHE A 161 17.78 9.68 -11.23
CA PHE A 161 17.36 8.94 -12.43
C PHE A 161 16.31 9.66 -13.28
N VAL A 162 15.47 10.52 -12.71
CA VAL A 162 14.46 11.28 -13.47
C VAL A 162 15.05 12.63 -13.88
N ARG A 163 15.53 12.73 -15.10
CA ARG A 163 16.28 13.92 -15.60
C ARG A 163 15.72 14.50 -16.90
N SER A 164 14.85 13.76 -17.58
CA SER A 164 14.29 14.17 -18.87
C SER A 164 12.78 13.99 -18.91
N LYS A 165 12.13 14.64 -19.88
CA LYS A 165 10.68 14.52 -20.09
C LYS A 165 10.24 13.09 -20.41
N SER A 166 11.11 12.28 -21.00
CA SER A 166 10.84 10.88 -21.35
C SER A 166 10.86 9.93 -20.14
N ASP A 167 11.35 10.38 -18.98
CA ASP A 167 11.54 9.53 -17.79
C ASP A 167 10.25 9.37 -16.95
N TYR A 168 9.08 9.70 -17.52
CA TYR A 168 7.80 9.61 -16.79
C TYR A 168 7.47 8.18 -16.35
N CYS A 169 7.80 7.14 -17.14
CA CYS A 169 7.65 5.75 -16.72
C CYS A 169 8.55 5.41 -15.53
N LEU A 170 9.80 5.91 -15.54
CA LEU A 170 10.73 5.71 -14.43
C LEU A 170 10.26 6.43 -13.16
N TYR A 171 9.72 7.63 -13.31
CA TYR A 171 9.07 8.34 -12.21
C TYR A 171 7.88 7.55 -11.64
N ALA A 172 7.02 6.99 -12.49
CA ALA A 172 5.90 6.14 -12.06
C ALA A 172 6.40 4.92 -11.29
N LEU A 173 7.47 4.26 -11.76
CA LEU A 173 8.10 3.12 -11.09
C LEU A 173 8.62 3.49 -9.71
N ILE A 174 9.44 4.55 -9.61
CA ILE A 174 10.03 5.00 -8.33
C ILE A 174 8.94 5.43 -7.35
N SER A 175 7.93 6.14 -7.83
CA SER A 175 6.78 6.57 -7.02
C SER A 175 6.00 5.38 -6.47
N SER A 176 5.72 4.37 -7.29
CA SER A 176 5.03 3.14 -6.88
C SER A 176 5.86 2.35 -5.87
N LEU A 177 7.16 2.20 -6.09
CA LEU A 177 8.06 1.55 -5.13
C LEU A 177 8.20 2.36 -3.83
N GLY A 178 8.23 3.68 -3.91
CA GLY A 178 8.25 4.57 -2.74
C GLY A 178 6.99 4.50 -1.88
N SER A 179 5.86 4.14 -2.49
CA SER A 179 4.58 3.98 -1.79
C SER A 179 4.36 2.56 -1.27
N ALA A 180 4.66 1.55 -2.08
CA ALA A 180 4.33 0.15 -1.81
C ALA A 180 5.54 -0.74 -1.45
N GLY A 181 6.77 -0.28 -1.70
CA GLY A 181 8.00 -1.03 -1.40
C GLY A 181 8.19 -1.36 0.08
N ASN A 182 7.55 -0.60 0.96
CA ASN A 182 7.46 -0.90 2.38
C ASN A 182 6.94 -2.31 2.68
N ASN A 183 6.06 -2.84 1.83
CA ASN A 183 5.38 -4.11 2.06
C ASN A 183 6.35 -5.30 2.01
N LEU A 184 7.46 -5.20 1.26
CA LEU A 184 8.52 -6.21 1.27
C LEU A 184 9.17 -6.35 2.66
N PHE A 185 9.47 -5.23 3.30
CA PHE A 185 10.04 -5.24 4.65
C PHE A 185 9.04 -5.73 5.69
N ASN A 186 7.76 -5.46 5.48
CA ASN A 186 6.70 -5.93 6.36
C ASN A 186 6.65 -7.44 6.44
N ILE A 187 6.56 -8.10 5.29
CA ILE A 187 6.42 -9.56 5.28
C ILE A 187 7.65 -10.25 5.88
N LEU A 188 8.85 -9.69 5.61
CA LEU A 188 10.10 -10.21 6.19
C LEU A 188 10.16 -10.04 7.71
N HIS A 189 9.54 -9.00 8.26
CA HIS A 189 9.56 -8.73 9.70
C HIS A 189 8.39 -9.38 10.46
N ALA A 190 7.34 -9.79 9.75
CA ALA A 190 6.10 -10.33 10.33
C ALA A 190 6.31 -11.58 11.20
N HIS A 191 7.32 -12.41 10.90
CA HIS A 191 7.62 -13.63 11.65
C HIS A 191 7.86 -13.40 13.15
N LYS A 192 8.18 -12.17 13.57
CA LYS A 192 8.36 -11.80 14.98
C LYS A 192 7.04 -11.67 15.74
N TYR A 193 5.94 -11.45 15.04
CA TYR A 193 4.63 -11.16 15.62
C TYR A 193 3.63 -12.28 15.41
N VAL A 194 3.71 -12.94 14.24
CA VAL A 194 2.70 -13.92 13.82
C VAL A 194 3.35 -15.08 13.07
N LYS A 195 2.66 -16.23 13.13
CA LYS A 195 2.94 -17.40 12.31
C LYS A 195 1.68 -17.75 11.51
N LEU A 196 1.85 -18.32 10.32
CA LEU A 196 0.73 -18.81 9.55
C LEU A 196 0.10 -20.03 10.24
N ASP A 197 -1.22 -19.95 10.46
CA ASP A 197 -2.02 -21.06 10.97
C ASP A 197 -3.13 -21.37 9.95
N LEU A 198 -2.92 -22.43 9.17
CA LEU A 198 -3.85 -22.84 8.11
C LEU A 198 -4.97 -23.75 8.62
N LYS A 199 -5.03 -24.04 9.94
CA LYS A 199 -6.01 -24.96 10.52
C LYS A 199 -7.32 -24.23 10.82
N ASN A 200 -8.44 -24.81 10.40
CA ASN A 200 -9.79 -24.34 10.74
C ASN A 200 -10.03 -22.85 10.46
N LEU A 201 -9.73 -22.39 9.25
CA LEU A 201 -9.95 -20.99 8.84
C LEU A 201 -11.44 -20.68 8.68
N HIS A 202 -11.88 -19.58 9.28
CA HIS A 202 -13.25 -19.07 9.21
C HIS A 202 -13.34 -17.76 8.43
N LEU A 203 -13.00 -17.78 7.13
CA LEU A 203 -12.92 -16.59 6.27
C LEU A 203 -14.24 -15.80 6.20
N LYS A 204 -15.39 -16.50 6.20
CA LYS A 204 -16.74 -15.90 6.04
C LYS A 204 -17.06 -14.82 7.08
N LYS A 205 -16.53 -14.94 8.30
CA LYS A 205 -16.80 -13.96 9.38
C LYS A 205 -16.23 -12.56 9.09
N HIS A 206 -15.17 -12.49 8.26
CA HIS A 206 -14.51 -11.25 7.92
C HIS A 206 -15.11 -10.55 6.70
N ILE A 207 -15.78 -11.30 5.80
CA ILE A 207 -16.26 -10.78 4.50
C ILE A 207 -17.25 -9.65 4.68
N LYS A 208 -18.29 -9.84 5.49
CA LYS A 208 -19.34 -8.84 5.71
C LYS A 208 -18.81 -7.52 6.29
N PRO A 209 -18.01 -7.52 7.38
CA PRO A 209 -17.41 -6.29 7.90
C PRO A 209 -16.48 -5.59 6.90
N LEU A 210 -15.68 -6.35 6.14
CA LEU A 210 -14.78 -5.80 5.12
C LEU A 210 -15.58 -5.10 4.01
N LEU A 211 -16.64 -5.72 3.49
CA LEU A 211 -17.48 -5.11 2.46
C LEU A 211 -18.15 -3.81 2.95
N ILE A 212 -18.66 -3.81 4.18
CA ILE A 212 -19.26 -2.60 4.78
C ILE A 212 -18.24 -1.47 4.86
N LEU A 213 -17.02 -1.75 5.34
CA LEU A 213 -15.97 -0.74 5.44
C LEU A 213 -15.46 -0.28 4.07
N THR A 214 -15.43 -1.17 3.08
CA THR A 214 -15.10 -0.81 1.70
C THR A 214 -16.13 0.18 1.15
N LEU A 215 -17.42 -0.14 1.27
CA LEU A 215 -18.50 0.75 0.83
C LEU A 215 -18.46 2.09 1.57
N ALA A 216 -18.29 2.07 2.88
CA ALA A 216 -18.16 3.30 3.66
C ALA A 216 -17.00 4.18 3.18
N GLY A 217 -15.87 3.60 2.77
CA GLY A 217 -14.74 4.34 2.23
C GLY A 217 -14.95 4.91 0.82
N PHE A 218 -15.93 4.40 0.06
CA PHE A 218 -16.29 4.97 -1.25
C PHE A 218 -17.30 6.13 -1.16
N PHE A 219 -18.08 6.18 -0.08
CA PHE A 219 -19.18 7.16 0.08
C PHE A 219 -18.91 8.19 1.19
N GLY A 220 -17.80 8.13 1.90
CA GLY A 220 -17.37 9.08 2.94
C GLY A 220 -16.17 9.88 2.50
#